data_e921b667ae68a3186cc476d239e645b6
#
_entry.id   e921b667ae68a3186cc476d239e645b6
#
_cell.length_a   1.000
_cell.length_b   1.000
_cell.length_c   1.000
_cell.angle_alpha   90.00
_cell.angle_beta   90.00
_cell.angle_gamma   90.00
#
_symmetry.space_group_name_H-M   'P 1'
#
loop_
_entity.id
_entity.type
_entity.pdbx_description
1 polymer ?
#
loop_
_entity_poly.entity_id
_entity_poly.type
_entity_poly.pdbx_seq_one_letter_code
_entity_poly.pdbx_strand_id
1 'polypeptide(L)'
;MSCVILELAGAASATIGSAGAALGDPTGSFTGHLPTVLADFTLLAIALGAIAANVLNIYSGALSFVAMGIRLPLALRRAVTALVFGVIGFIVALTGLHDAGAKYTNFLLIIAYWIAPWLAVYFCDMLLRRNPDEALLFATRRTNWAGPVAMLVGMGISIWLFSNQTEYIGVVPSHVGSVGDLTFEVGFVITAVVYLGWHFLAGTGRENTLAG
;
A
#
# COMPACT_ATOMS: atom_id res chain seq x y z
N MET A 1 -4.13 11.84 16.07
CA MET A 1 -5.36 12.57 16.46
C MET A 1 -5.94 13.36 15.28
N SER A 2 -5.16 14.18 14.55
CA SER A 2 -5.67 14.98 13.41
C SER A 2 -6.30 14.14 12.28
N CYS A 3 -5.69 12.99 11.91
CA CYS A 3 -6.24 12.11 10.86
C CYS A 3 -7.63 11.58 11.22
N VAL A 4 -7.84 11.13 12.46
CA VAL A 4 -9.14 10.61 12.92
C VAL A 4 -10.23 11.68 12.85
N ILE A 5 -9.91 12.93 13.22
CA ILE A 5 -10.86 14.03 13.13
C ILE A 5 -11.23 14.31 11.67
N LEU A 6 -10.25 14.31 10.76
CA LEU A 6 -10.49 14.52 9.32
C LEU A 6 -11.29 13.38 8.70
N GLU A 7 -11.03 12.13 9.08
CA GLU A 7 -11.78 10.97 8.63
C GLU A 7 -13.23 11.01 9.12
N LEU A 8 -13.45 11.36 10.39
CA LEU A 8 -14.79 11.53 10.94
C LEU A 8 -15.55 12.70 10.28
N ALA A 9 -14.86 13.82 10.02
CA ALA A 9 -15.45 14.94 9.31
C ALA A 9 -15.81 14.57 7.86
N GLY A 10 -14.94 13.82 7.17
CA GLY A 10 -15.20 13.30 5.84
C GLY A 10 -16.38 12.32 5.81
N ALA A 11 -16.44 11.38 6.74
CA ALA A 11 -17.56 10.45 6.88
C ALA A 11 -18.86 11.17 7.18
N ALA A 12 -18.86 12.16 8.08
CA ALA A 12 -20.03 12.97 8.40
C ALA A 12 -20.52 13.77 7.19
N SER A 13 -19.61 14.36 6.39
CA SER A 13 -19.99 15.09 5.18
C SER A 13 -20.65 14.18 4.12
N ALA A 14 -20.19 12.95 4.00
CA ALA A 14 -20.75 11.96 3.07
C ALA A 14 -22.18 11.52 3.44
N THR A 15 -22.58 11.64 4.73
CA THR A 15 -23.94 11.31 5.17
C THR A 15 -24.95 12.45 4.91
N ILE A 16 -24.50 13.68 4.66
CA ILE A 16 -25.38 14.85 4.42
C ILE A 16 -25.84 14.89 2.95
N GLY A 17 -25.03 14.35 2.02
CA GLY A 17 -25.33 14.29 0.59
C GLY A 17 -25.69 12.89 0.10
N SER A 18 -25.90 12.73 -1.21
CA SER A 18 -25.99 11.40 -1.80
C SER A 18 -24.60 10.75 -1.85
N ALA A 19 -24.50 9.50 -1.45
CA ALA A 19 -23.24 8.76 -1.45
C ALA A 19 -22.57 8.74 -2.84
N GLY A 20 -23.34 8.74 -3.92
CA GLY A 20 -22.83 8.81 -5.29
C GLY A 20 -22.14 10.14 -5.62
N ALA A 21 -22.66 11.26 -5.16
CA ALA A 21 -22.05 12.58 -5.36
C ALA A 21 -20.73 12.70 -4.60
N ALA A 22 -20.69 12.20 -3.36
CA ALA A 22 -19.47 12.19 -2.56
C ALA A 22 -18.34 11.33 -3.14
N LEU A 23 -18.67 10.24 -3.83
CA LEU A 23 -17.70 9.39 -4.51
C LEU A 23 -17.20 10.02 -5.83
N GLY A 24 -18.06 10.73 -6.57
CA GLY A 24 -17.69 11.38 -7.83
C GLY A 24 -16.81 12.62 -7.64
N ASP A 25 -17.13 13.46 -6.66
CA ASP A 25 -16.38 14.66 -6.29
C ASP A 25 -16.34 14.83 -4.75
N PRO A 26 -15.41 14.13 -4.07
CA PRO A 26 -15.30 14.22 -2.62
C PRO A 26 -14.98 15.63 -2.11
N THR A 27 -14.18 16.38 -2.86
CA THR A 27 -13.74 17.72 -2.47
C THR A 27 -14.87 18.72 -2.60
N GLY A 28 -15.60 18.71 -3.72
CA GLY A 28 -16.76 19.57 -3.93
C GLY A 28 -17.92 19.21 -3.00
N SER A 29 -18.15 17.94 -2.74
CA SER A 29 -19.16 17.47 -1.77
C SER A 29 -18.89 17.99 -0.37
N PHE A 30 -17.63 17.93 0.10
CA PHE A 30 -17.25 18.46 1.41
C PHE A 30 -17.36 19.97 1.50
N THR A 31 -16.84 20.70 0.51
CA THR A 31 -16.80 22.16 0.51
C THR A 31 -18.15 22.79 0.20
N GLY A 32 -19.04 22.10 -0.51
CA GLY A 32 -20.38 22.58 -0.85
C GLY A 32 -21.31 22.83 0.36
N HIS A 33 -20.96 22.25 1.52
CA HIS A 33 -21.70 22.49 2.79
C HIS A 33 -21.13 23.64 3.62
N LEU A 34 -20.03 24.26 3.16
CA LEU A 34 -19.37 25.35 3.88
C LEU A 34 -19.78 26.73 3.32
N PRO A 35 -19.75 27.81 4.13
CA PRO A 35 -19.83 29.16 3.61
C PRO A 35 -18.73 29.42 2.58
N THR A 36 -19.02 30.18 1.52
CA THR A 36 -18.12 30.37 0.36
C THR A 36 -16.67 30.70 0.76
N VAL A 37 -16.48 31.65 1.67
CA VAL A 37 -15.12 32.03 2.12
C VAL A 37 -14.39 30.86 2.76
N LEU A 38 -15.08 30.08 3.58
CA LEU A 38 -14.49 28.91 4.24
C LEU A 38 -14.23 27.76 3.23
N ALA A 39 -15.10 27.59 2.26
CA ALA A 39 -14.92 26.64 1.16
C ALA A 39 -13.66 26.97 0.36
N ASP A 40 -13.44 28.22 -0.03
CA ASP A 40 -12.28 28.68 -0.80
C ASP A 40 -10.97 28.47 -0.03
N PHE A 41 -10.94 28.81 1.27
CA PHE A 41 -9.77 28.52 2.12
C PHE A 41 -9.53 27.03 2.29
N THR A 42 -10.57 26.22 2.39
CA THR A 42 -10.46 24.75 2.49
C THR A 42 -9.90 24.17 1.20
N LEU A 43 -10.39 24.60 0.04
CA LEU A 43 -9.85 24.18 -1.26
C LEU A 43 -8.37 24.56 -1.43
N LEU A 44 -8.01 25.78 -1.02
CA LEU A 44 -6.61 26.21 -1.03
C LEU A 44 -5.73 25.34 -0.11
N ALA A 45 -6.23 25.05 1.11
CA ALA A 45 -5.50 24.19 2.05
C ALA A 45 -5.33 22.76 1.50
N ILE A 46 -6.36 22.19 0.87
CA ILE A 46 -6.29 20.87 0.22
C ILE A 46 -5.25 20.90 -0.90
N ALA A 47 -5.27 21.93 -1.76
CA ALA A 47 -4.30 22.06 -2.86
C ALA A 47 -2.86 22.17 -2.35
N LEU A 48 -2.61 23.01 -1.36
CA LEU A 48 -1.28 23.14 -0.74
C LEU A 48 -0.85 21.85 -0.03
N GLY A 49 -1.78 21.17 0.64
CA GLY A 49 -1.53 19.86 1.26
C GLY A 49 -1.15 18.79 0.26
N ALA A 50 -1.82 18.74 -0.89
CA ALA A 50 -1.49 17.82 -1.97
C ALA A 50 -0.08 18.07 -2.55
N ILE A 51 0.31 19.33 -2.74
CA ILE A 51 1.66 19.71 -3.17
C ILE A 51 2.69 19.27 -2.13
N ALA A 52 2.46 19.56 -0.85
CA ALA A 52 3.37 19.18 0.24
C ALA A 52 3.55 17.66 0.35
N ALA A 53 2.46 16.89 0.27
CA ALA A 53 2.50 15.43 0.26
C ALA A 53 3.30 14.90 -0.92
N ASN A 54 3.14 15.48 -2.10
CA ASN A 54 3.85 15.06 -3.31
C ASN A 54 5.37 15.30 -3.21
N VAL A 55 5.80 16.40 -2.58
CA VAL A 55 7.23 16.65 -2.28
C VAL A 55 7.81 15.56 -1.39
N LEU A 56 7.08 15.16 -0.33
CA LEU A 56 7.51 14.08 0.56
C LEU A 56 7.59 12.72 -0.17
N ASN A 57 6.63 12.43 -1.05
CA ASN A 57 6.63 11.20 -1.85
C ASN A 57 7.83 11.14 -2.81
N ILE A 58 8.18 12.25 -3.48
CA ILE A 58 9.36 12.36 -4.34
C ILE A 58 10.64 12.15 -3.54
N TYR A 59 10.72 12.73 -2.34
CA TYR A 59 11.86 12.55 -1.45
C TYR A 59 12.02 11.09 -1.00
N SER A 60 10.94 10.47 -0.54
CA SER A 60 10.92 9.03 -0.15
C SER A 60 11.28 8.12 -1.31
N GLY A 61 10.75 8.39 -2.51
CA GLY A 61 11.10 7.67 -3.73
C GLY A 61 12.59 7.77 -4.05
N ALA A 62 13.18 8.97 -3.94
CA ALA A 62 14.61 9.17 -4.16
C ALA A 62 15.48 8.39 -3.16
N LEU A 63 15.06 8.29 -1.88
CA LEU A 63 15.73 7.45 -0.88
C LEU A 63 15.61 5.95 -1.20
N SER A 64 14.48 5.51 -1.72
CA SER A 64 14.27 4.11 -2.12
C SER A 64 15.25 3.67 -3.22
N PHE A 65 15.62 4.57 -4.16
CA PHE A 65 16.67 4.29 -5.14
C PHE A 65 18.03 4.01 -4.49
N VAL A 66 18.33 4.68 -3.37
CA VAL A 66 19.57 4.40 -2.61
C VAL A 66 19.51 3.01 -2.00
N ALA A 67 18.38 2.66 -1.40
CA ALA A 67 18.18 1.36 -0.76
C ALA A 67 18.26 0.20 -1.76
N MET A 68 17.83 0.41 -3.01
CA MET A 68 17.99 -0.56 -4.10
C MET A 68 19.42 -0.67 -4.65
N GLY A 69 20.38 0.12 -4.13
CA GLY A 69 21.77 0.10 -4.61
C GLY A 69 22.02 0.89 -5.90
N ILE A 70 21.05 1.65 -6.41
CA ILE A 70 21.18 2.46 -7.62
C ILE A 70 22.03 3.69 -7.31
N ARG A 71 23.25 3.73 -7.84
CA ARG A 71 24.21 4.82 -7.61
C ARG A 71 24.04 5.92 -8.64
N LEU A 72 23.14 6.86 -8.38
CA LEU A 72 22.95 8.07 -9.17
C LEU A 72 23.20 9.31 -8.30
N PRO A 73 23.67 10.45 -8.88
CA PRO A 73 23.74 11.73 -8.19
C PRO A 73 22.35 12.10 -7.59
N LEU A 74 22.35 12.70 -6.39
CA LEU A 74 21.10 12.98 -5.67
C LEU A 74 20.09 13.80 -6.47
N ALA A 75 20.57 14.81 -7.21
CA ALA A 75 19.74 15.64 -8.08
C ALA A 75 19.09 14.81 -9.19
N LEU A 76 19.84 13.91 -9.83
CA LEU A 76 19.33 13.06 -10.91
C LEU A 76 18.30 12.03 -10.39
N ARG A 77 18.53 11.45 -9.20
CA ARG A 77 17.55 10.57 -8.56
C ARG A 77 16.22 11.25 -8.34
N ARG A 78 16.25 12.46 -7.77
CA ARG A 78 15.03 13.25 -7.53
C ARG A 78 14.33 13.61 -8.84
N ALA A 79 15.08 14.03 -9.86
CA ALA A 79 14.53 14.37 -11.17
C ALA A 79 13.89 13.17 -11.87
N VAL A 80 14.56 12.01 -11.87
CA VAL A 80 14.03 10.77 -12.45
C VAL A 80 12.78 10.29 -11.69
N THR A 81 12.82 10.31 -10.36
CA THR A 81 11.65 9.94 -9.55
C THR A 81 10.48 10.87 -9.83
N ALA A 82 10.71 12.19 -9.82
CA ALA A 82 9.66 13.18 -10.09
C ALA A 82 9.07 13.02 -11.50
N LEU A 83 9.92 12.80 -12.51
CA LEU A 83 9.47 12.64 -13.89
C LEU A 83 8.68 11.34 -14.07
N VAL A 84 9.21 10.21 -13.62
CA VAL A 84 8.57 8.90 -13.79
C VAL A 84 7.23 8.86 -13.05
N PHE A 85 7.24 9.18 -11.75
CA PHE A 85 5.99 9.16 -10.97
C PHE A 85 5.04 10.29 -11.37
N GLY A 86 5.55 11.44 -11.80
CA GLY A 86 4.75 12.54 -12.33
C GLY A 86 4.01 12.14 -13.62
N VAL A 87 4.70 11.52 -14.57
CA VAL A 87 4.08 11.02 -15.82
C VAL A 87 3.07 9.92 -15.53
N ILE A 88 3.43 8.92 -14.71
CA ILE A 88 2.52 7.84 -14.33
C ILE A 88 1.28 8.42 -13.62
N GLY A 89 1.49 9.29 -12.63
CA GLY A 89 0.40 9.93 -11.90
C GLY A 89 -0.50 10.78 -12.80
N PHE A 90 0.06 11.49 -13.77
CA PHE A 90 -0.69 12.26 -14.74
C PHE A 90 -1.57 11.37 -15.63
N ILE A 91 -1.01 10.25 -16.15
CA ILE A 91 -1.76 9.28 -16.95
C ILE A 91 -2.90 8.68 -16.12
N VAL A 92 -2.63 8.26 -14.88
CA VAL A 92 -3.64 7.71 -13.98
C VAL A 92 -4.72 8.75 -13.67
N ALA A 93 -4.36 10.01 -13.43
CA ALA A 93 -5.32 11.09 -13.20
C ALA A 93 -6.24 11.32 -14.41
N LEU A 94 -5.69 11.30 -15.64
CA LEU A 94 -6.50 11.42 -16.85
C LEU A 94 -7.52 10.27 -17.00
N THR A 95 -7.14 9.04 -16.65
CA THR A 95 -8.05 7.89 -16.68
C THR A 95 -9.11 7.94 -15.58
N GLY A 96 -8.87 8.67 -14.49
CA GLY A 96 -9.76 8.83 -13.36
C GLY A 96 -10.80 9.95 -13.46
N LEU A 97 -10.74 10.79 -14.50
CA LEU A 97 -11.61 11.98 -14.61
C LEU A 97 -13.11 11.69 -14.59
N HIS A 98 -13.55 10.51 -15.05
CA HIS A 98 -14.96 10.16 -15.13
C HIS A 98 -15.48 9.39 -13.91
N ASP A 99 -14.58 8.77 -13.11
CA ASP A 99 -14.93 7.97 -11.94
C ASP A 99 -13.77 7.94 -10.94
N ALA A 100 -13.49 9.10 -10.37
CA ALA A 100 -12.35 9.29 -9.47
C ALA A 100 -12.46 8.43 -8.20
N GLY A 101 -13.66 8.28 -7.63
CA GLY A 101 -13.89 7.54 -6.39
C GLY A 101 -13.62 6.05 -6.53
N ALA A 102 -14.21 5.39 -7.55
CA ALA A 102 -14.00 3.98 -7.80
C ALA A 102 -12.55 3.68 -8.18
N LYS A 103 -11.93 4.51 -9.04
CA LYS A 103 -10.51 4.38 -9.39
C LYS A 103 -9.59 4.51 -8.19
N TYR A 104 -9.87 5.46 -7.29
CA TYR A 104 -9.10 5.63 -6.06
C TYR A 104 -9.26 4.42 -5.11
N THR A 105 -10.48 3.93 -4.94
CA THR A 105 -10.74 2.72 -4.12
C THR A 105 -10.01 1.51 -4.67
N ASN A 106 -10.09 1.26 -5.98
CA ASN A 106 -9.37 0.17 -6.62
C ASN A 106 -7.85 0.28 -6.47
N PHE A 107 -7.32 1.50 -6.59
CA PHE A 107 -5.89 1.76 -6.36
C PHE A 107 -5.46 1.43 -4.92
N LEU A 108 -6.25 1.82 -3.93
CA LEU A 108 -5.97 1.51 -2.52
C LEU A 108 -6.01 0.00 -2.24
N LEU A 109 -6.98 -0.72 -2.82
CA LEU A 109 -7.06 -2.17 -2.70
C LEU A 109 -5.86 -2.87 -3.33
N ILE A 110 -5.44 -2.46 -4.53
CA ILE A 110 -4.23 -3.01 -5.18
C ILE A 110 -2.99 -2.79 -4.32
N ILE A 111 -2.85 -1.63 -3.68
CA ILE A 111 -1.75 -1.37 -2.73
C ILE A 111 -1.84 -2.35 -1.54
N ALA A 112 -3.02 -2.58 -0.99
CA ALA A 112 -3.22 -3.48 0.14
C ALA A 112 -2.82 -4.94 -0.20
N TYR A 113 -2.98 -5.37 -1.47
CA TYR A 113 -2.69 -6.74 -1.91
C TYR A 113 -1.21 -7.14 -1.76
N TRP A 114 -0.28 -6.21 -1.81
CA TRP A 114 1.13 -6.51 -1.58
C TRP A 114 1.63 -6.05 -0.19
N ILE A 115 1.03 -4.99 0.39
CA ILE A 115 1.40 -4.51 1.72
C ILE A 115 1.07 -5.56 2.79
N ALA A 116 -0.10 -6.20 2.73
CA ALA A 116 -0.50 -7.19 3.72
C ALA A 116 0.40 -8.45 3.73
N PRO A 117 0.73 -9.07 2.58
CA PRO A 117 1.75 -10.12 2.51
C PRO A 117 3.13 -9.66 3.00
N TRP A 118 3.55 -8.44 2.67
CA TRP A 118 4.80 -7.89 3.17
C TRP A 118 4.82 -7.76 4.69
N LEU A 119 3.73 -7.23 5.28
CA LEU A 119 3.57 -7.12 6.73
C LEU A 119 3.58 -8.49 7.41
N ALA A 120 2.98 -9.51 6.78
CA ALA A 120 3.00 -10.87 7.30
C ALA A 120 4.42 -11.41 7.44
N VAL A 121 5.26 -11.23 6.40
CA VAL A 121 6.68 -11.60 6.47
C VAL A 121 7.38 -10.83 7.59
N TYR A 122 7.16 -9.51 7.65
CA TYR A 122 7.80 -8.65 8.65
C TYR A 122 7.44 -9.06 10.08
N PHE A 123 6.16 -9.27 10.38
CA PHE A 123 5.71 -9.67 11.71
C PHE A 123 6.18 -11.09 12.07
N CYS A 124 6.11 -12.03 11.15
CA CYS A 124 6.61 -13.39 11.39
C CYS A 124 8.12 -13.39 11.66
N ASP A 125 8.91 -12.64 10.86
CA ASP A 125 10.35 -12.53 11.07
C ASP A 125 10.68 -11.88 12.42
N MET A 126 9.95 -10.81 12.79
CA MET A 126 10.11 -10.14 14.09
C MET A 126 9.79 -11.06 15.27
N LEU A 127 8.73 -11.88 15.15
CA LEU A 127 8.36 -12.85 16.20
C LEU A 127 9.38 -13.98 16.32
N LEU A 128 9.96 -14.43 15.21
CA LEU A 128 10.96 -15.49 15.21
C LEU A 128 12.34 -15.01 15.72
N ARG A 129 12.69 -13.75 15.43
CA ARG A 129 13.95 -13.13 15.85
C ARG A 129 13.76 -12.28 17.10
N ARG A 130 13.35 -12.89 18.18
CA ARG A 130 13.01 -12.22 19.43
C ARG A 130 14.13 -11.36 20.06
N ASN A 131 15.39 -11.60 19.69
CA ASN A 131 16.57 -10.77 20.01
C ASN A 131 17.49 -10.75 18.77
N PRO A 132 17.27 -9.84 17.82
CA PRO A 132 18.16 -9.74 16.67
C PRO A 132 19.53 -9.24 17.13
N ASP A 133 20.56 -10.05 16.90
CA ASP A 133 21.93 -9.56 16.95
C ASP A 133 22.08 -8.52 15.84
N GLU A 134 22.38 -7.26 16.19
CA GLU A 134 22.49 -6.15 15.22
C GLU A 134 23.50 -6.48 14.11
N ALA A 135 24.56 -7.24 14.44
CA ALA A 135 25.56 -7.68 13.47
C ALA A 135 24.95 -8.56 12.36
N LEU A 136 23.90 -9.35 12.65
CA LEU A 136 23.21 -10.19 11.68
C LEU A 136 22.30 -9.40 10.74
N LEU A 137 21.76 -8.25 11.19
CA LEU A 137 20.92 -7.38 10.36
C LEU A 137 21.72 -6.72 9.22
N PHE A 138 23.02 -6.45 9.47
CA PHE A 138 23.92 -5.83 8.48
C PHE A 138 24.78 -6.84 7.72
N ALA A 139 24.63 -8.15 7.99
CA ALA A 139 25.37 -9.18 7.29
C ALA A 139 24.87 -9.34 5.84
N THR A 140 25.50 -8.63 4.91
CA THR A 140 25.18 -8.59 3.48
C THR A 140 25.27 -9.96 2.77
N ARG A 141 25.79 -10.98 3.41
CA ARG A 141 26.07 -12.31 2.82
C ARG A 141 24.90 -13.30 2.90
N ARG A 142 23.78 -12.96 3.58
CA ARG A 142 22.64 -13.87 3.74
C ARG A 142 21.41 -13.32 3.04
N THR A 143 21.09 -13.86 1.89
CA THR A 143 19.82 -13.62 1.21
C THR A 143 18.78 -14.62 1.72
N ASN A 144 17.78 -14.16 2.45
CA ASN A 144 16.66 -14.99 2.88
C ASN A 144 15.57 -14.98 1.80
N TRP A 145 15.58 -16.00 0.93
CA TRP A 145 14.58 -16.15 -0.13
C TRP A 145 13.17 -16.51 0.39
N ALA A 146 13.05 -16.96 1.65
CA ALA A 146 11.76 -17.32 2.23
C ALA A 146 10.78 -16.15 2.22
N GLY A 147 11.26 -14.93 2.54
CA GLY A 147 10.43 -13.71 2.55
C GLY A 147 9.81 -13.40 1.20
N PRO A 148 10.63 -13.13 0.16
CA PRO A 148 10.12 -12.85 -1.19
C PRO A 148 9.23 -13.97 -1.76
N VAL A 149 9.59 -15.23 -1.56
CA VAL A 149 8.79 -16.37 -2.05
C VAL A 149 7.45 -16.45 -1.33
N ALA A 150 7.43 -16.37 0.00
CA ALA A 150 6.19 -16.40 0.78
C ALA A 150 5.26 -15.23 0.40
N MET A 151 5.82 -14.03 0.23
CA MET A 151 5.09 -12.84 -0.21
C MET A 151 4.46 -13.06 -1.59
N LEU A 152 5.23 -13.49 -2.60
CA LEU A 152 4.73 -13.71 -3.95
C LEU A 152 3.66 -14.82 -4.01
N VAL A 153 3.86 -15.91 -3.27
CA VAL A 153 2.88 -17.00 -3.18
C VAL A 153 1.60 -16.53 -2.51
N GLY A 154 1.70 -15.83 -1.37
CA GLY A 154 0.53 -15.31 -0.68
C GLY A 154 -0.24 -14.30 -1.51
N MET A 155 0.45 -13.35 -2.15
CA MET A 155 -0.15 -12.38 -3.05
C MET A 155 -0.82 -13.05 -4.25
N GLY A 156 -0.13 -13.98 -4.94
CA GLY A 156 -0.67 -14.65 -6.12
C GLY A 156 -1.92 -15.47 -5.82
N ILE A 157 -1.89 -16.27 -4.75
CA ILE A 157 -3.03 -17.12 -4.36
C ILE A 157 -4.21 -16.26 -3.88
N SER A 158 -3.96 -15.22 -3.09
CA SER A 158 -5.03 -14.37 -2.56
C SER A 158 -5.72 -13.56 -3.67
N ILE A 159 -4.98 -12.99 -4.61
CA ILE A 159 -5.54 -12.28 -5.78
C ILE A 159 -6.39 -13.25 -6.62
N TRP A 160 -5.84 -14.43 -6.93
CA TRP A 160 -6.55 -15.42 -7.74
C TRP A 160 -7.88 -15.85 -7.09
N LEU A 161 -7.90 -16.04 -5.78
CA LEU A 161 -9.08 -16.56 -5.08
C LEU A 161 -10.08 -15.48 -4.66
N PHE A 162 -9.64 -14.33 -4.14
CA PHE A 162 -10.48 -13.41 -3.38
C PHE A 162 -10.56 -12.00 -3.93
N SER A 163 -9.83 -11.64 -5.00
CA SER A 163 -9.92 -10.30 -5.59
C SER A 163 -11.34 -10.01 -6.07
N ASN A 164 -11.85 -8.82 -5.75
CA ASN A 164 -13.15 -8.36 -6.21
C ASN A 164 -13.01 -6.95 -6.80
N GLN A 165 -12.26 -6.87 -7.90
CA GLN A 165 -11.99 -5.63 -8.65
C GLN A 165 -12.84 -5.57 -9.92
N THR A 166 -13.03 -4.36 -10.46
CA THR A 166 -13.75 -4.16 -11.73
C THR A 166 -13.15 -4.92 -12.92
N GLU A 167 -11.82 -5.03 -12.95
CA GLU A 167 -11.08 -5.68 -14.05
C GLU A 167 -10.90 -7.19 -13.84
N TYR A 168 -10.95 -7.66 -12.60
CA TYR A 168 -10.75 -9.06 -12.27
C TYR A 168 -11.51 -9.46 -11.01
N ILE A 169 -12.37 -10.47 -11.13
CA ILE A 169 -13.12 -11.06 -10.03
C ILE A 169 -12.54 -12.45 -9.77
N GLY A 170 -12.08 -12.67 -8.55
CA GLY A 170 -11.52 -13.95 -8.10
C GLY A 170 -12.56 -15.07 -8.01
N VAL A 171 -12.08 -16.29 -7.81
CA VAL A 171 -12.92 -17.50 -7.81
C VAL A 171 -14.02 -17.43 -6.74
N VAL A 172 -13.70 -16.97 -5.54
CA VAL A 172 -14.67 -16.94 -4.42
C VAL A 172 -15.75 -15.88 -4.63
N PRO A 173 -15.45 -14.61 -4.89
CA PRO A 173 -16.46 -13.60 -5.14
C PRO A 173 -17.33 -13.90 -6.37
N SER A 174 -16.79 -14.58 -7.38
CA SER A 174 -17.58 -14.97 -8.58
C SER A 174 -18.66 -16.00 -8.28
N HIS A 175 -18.49 -16.83 -7.25
CA HIS A 175 -19.48 -17.84 -6.82
C HIS A 175 -20.36 -17.37 -5.67
N VAL A 176 -19.86 -16.49 -4.82
CA VAL A 176 -20.56 -16.00 -3.62
C VAL A 176 -20.53 -14.47 -3.65
N GLY A 177 -21.50 -13.86 -4.33
CA GLY A 177 -21.54 -12.40 -4.54
C GLY A 177 -21.68 -11.55 -3.27
N SER A 178 -21.97 -12.14 -2.11
CA SER A 178 -21.99 -11.46 -0.81
C SER A 178 -20.59 -11.30 -0.18
N VAL A 179 -19.58 -11.98 -0.71
CA VAL A 179 -18.21 -11.89 -0.23
C VAL A 179 -17.56 -10.68 -0.90
N GLY A 180 -17.14 -9.72 -0.08
CA GLY A 180 -16.36 -8.58 -0.55
C GLY A 180 -14.95 -8.96 -0.97
N ASP A 181 -14.10 -7.97 -1.15
CA ASP A 181 -12.67 -8.19 -1.42
C ASP A 181 -11.93 -8.54 -0.11
N LEU A 182 -11.57 -9.80 0.05
CA LEU A 182 -10.81 -10.31 1.20
C LEU A 182 -9.35 -10.63 0.84
N THR A 183 -8.88 -10.10 -0.27
CA THR A 183 -7.55 -10.45 -0.82
C THR A 183 -6.43 -10.12 0.16
N PHE A 184 -6.50 -8.98 0.86
CA PHE A 184 -5.42 -8.57 1.72
C PHE A 184 -5.36 -9.39 3.02
N GLU A 185 -6.51 -9.73 3.65
CA GLU A 185 -6.56 -10.56 4.85
C GLU A 185 -6.07 -11.98 4.55
N VAL A 186 -6.58 -12.57 3.48
CA VAL A 186 -6.20 -13.91 3.05
C VAL A 186 -4.73 -13.93 2.62
N GLY A 187 -4.27 -12.90 1.90
CA GLY A 187 -2.87 -12.73 1.51
C GLY A 187 -1.93 -12.67 2.71
N PHE A 188 -2.32 -11.95 3.76
CA PHE A 188 -1.58 -11.91 5.03
C PHE A 188 -1.46 -13.31 5.64
N VAL A 189 -2.59 -14.02 5.79
CA VAL A 189 -2.63 -15.35 6.41
C VAL A 189 -1.82 -16.38 5.62
N ILE A 190 -2.03 -16.45 4.30
CA ILE A 190 -1.30 -17.40 3.45
C ILE A 190 0.20 -17.12 3.52
N THR A 191 0.60 -15.86 3.41
CA THR A 191 2.02 -15.49 3.48
C THR A 191 2.63 -15.86 4.82
N ALA A 192 1.92 -15.60 5.94
CA ALA A 192 2.37 -15.99 7.27
C ALA A 192 2.57 -17.51 7.38
N VAL A 193 1.60 -18.30 6.91
CA VAL A 193 1.67 -19.77 6.92
C VAL A 193 2.84 -20.27 6.08
N VAL A 194 3.01 -19.74 4.86
CA VAL A 194 4.11 -20.16 3.97
C VAL A 194 5.47 -19.78 4.56
N TYR A 195 5.59 -18.57 5.12
CA TYR A 195 6.85 -18.10 5.71
C TYR A 195 7.23 -18.91 6.96
N LEU A 196 6.28 -19.13 7.87
CA LEU A 196 6.49 -19.96 9.07
C LEU A 196 6.77 -21.41 8.68
N GLY A 197 6.00 -21.98 7.74
CA GLY A 197 6.23 -23.32 7.22
C GLY A 197 7.63 -23.49 6.66
N TRP A 198 8.09 -22.52 5.85
CA TRP A 198 9.47 -22.54 5.32
C TRP A 198 10.51 -22.49 6.45
N HIS A 199 10.29 -21.63 7.45
CA HIS A 199 11.21 -21.51 8.58
C HIS A 199 11.32 -22.81 9.37
N PHE A 200 10.19 -23.45 9.70
CA PHE A 200 10.18 -24.72 10.46
C PHE A 200 10.68 -25.91 9.64
N LEU A 201 10.45 -25.95 8.33
CA LEU A 201 10.89 -27.06 7.48
C LEU A 201 12.35 -26.92 7.02
N ALA A 202 12.81 -25.70 6.75
CA ALA A 202 14.17 -25.44 6.23
C ALA A 202 15.16 -24.95 7.31
N GLY A 203 14.66 -24.46 8.45
CA GLY A 203 15.47 -23.80 9.50
C GLY A 203 16.15 -24.73 10.49
N THR A 204 15.64 -25.95 10.65
CA THR A 204 16.21 -26.95 11.60
C THR A 204 17.61 -27.46 11.21
N GLY A 205 18.08 -27.20 9.97
CA GLY A 205 19.39 -27.63 9.52
C GLY A 205 20.50 -26.57 9.52
N ARG A 206 20.20 -25.28 9.77
CA ARG A 206 21.15 -24.18 9.56
C ARG A 206 21.73 -23.53 10.81
N GLU A 207 21.15 -23.73 11.97
CA GLU A 207 21.71 -23.19 13.23
C GLU A 207 22.92 -24.00 13.71
N ASN A 208 23.00 -25.29 13.38
CA ASN A 208 24.09 -26.15 13.82
C ASN A 208 25.40 -26.01 13.06
N THR A 209 25.47 -25.21 12.00
CA THR A 209 26.72 -25.06 11.18
C THR A 209 27.54 -23.82 11.57
N LEU A 210 27.18 -23.09 12.63
CA LEU A 210 27.92 -21.91 13.09
C LEU A 210 28.47 -22.04 14.52
N ALA A 211 28.33 -23.20 15.14
CA ALA A 211 28.91 -23.53 16.45
C ALA A 211 30.16 -24.41 16.35
N GLY A 212 30.78 -24.48 15.16
CA GLY A 212 32.05 -25.18 14.92
C GLY A 212 33.11 -24.25 14.34
#